data_5746b61675c63785057921e998c13feb
#
_entry.id   5746b61675c63785057921e998c13feb
#
_cell.length_a   1.000
_cell.length_b   1.000
_cell.length_c   1.000
_cell.angle_alpha   90.00
_cell.angle_beta   90.00
_cell.angle_gamma   90.00
#
_symmetry.space_group_name_H-M   'P 1'
#
loop_
_entity.id
_entity.type
_entity.pdbx_description
1 polymer ?
#
loop_
_entity_poly.entity_id
_entity_poly.type
_entity_poly.pdbx_seq_one_letter_code
_entity_poly.pdbx_strand_id
1 'polypeptide(L)'
;GTERHESRRIDNQLRGRAGRQGDPGESKFYISLEDDLMRLFGSERLISMFNTLGIPEGQEIEHKALTNAIESAQKKIESNNYGIRKNLLEYDRVMSEQREIIYEERLRVLNGESMRDVIYKMITDITENCVDICINDDADISDWDFNELNTLLIPTIPLQPLTPERVKKPKKNSLKQQLKEEAVKLYEAKEAEFPEPEAIRELERVVLLKVIDRKWMDHIDDMEQLRQGVGLQAYGQRDPLVEYKMSGYEMFDEMTQNIREETVRLLFHIKIEQKVEREQQAKITGTNKDDSLPKGPVKRENAKVYPNDPCPCGSGKKYKNCCGRKA
;
A
#
# COMPACT_ATOMS: atom_id res chain seq x y z
N GLY A 1 -6.88 -30.18 33.98
CA GLY A 1 -7.02 -30.00 32.53
C GLY A 1 -7.08 -31.34 31.84
N THR A 2 -7.90 -31.41 30.80
CA THR A 2 -8.10 -32.64 30.02
C THR A 2 -7.25 -32.68 28.77
N GLU A 3 -6.44 -31.65 28.54
CA GLU A 3 -5.57 -31.48 27.38
C GLU A 3 -4.40 -30.59 27.75
N ARG A 4 -3.25 -30.74 27.08
CA ARG A 4 -2.12 -29.80 27.16
C ARG A 4 -2.10 -28.90 25.95
N HIS A 5 -1.86 -27.63 26.18
CA HIS A 5 -1.68 -26.67 25.10
C HIS A 5 -0.30 -26.84 24.42
N GLU A 6 -0.17 -26.41 23.18
CA GLU A 6 1.11 -26.41 22.45
C GLU A 6 2.21 -25.58 23.14
N SER A 7 1.82 -24.54 23.88
CA SER A 7 2.73 -23.65 24.60
C SER A 7 2.68 -23.90 26.10
N ARG A 8 3.84 -24.17 26.70
CA ARG A 8 3.99 -24.35 28.18
C ARG A 8 3.55 -23.12 28.96
N ARG A 9 3.68 -21.93 28.36
CA ARG A 9 3.24 -20.67 28.99
C ARG A 9 1.75 -20.68 29.27
N ILE A 10 0.95 -21.17 28.35
CA ILE A 10 -0.51 -21.26 28.50
C ILE A 10 -0.89 -22.31 29.53
N ASP A 11 -0.22 -23.47 29.53
CA ASP A 11 -0.39 -24.48 30.58
C ASP A 11 -0.08 -23.91 31.97
N ASN A 12 1.00 -23.12 32.07
CA ASN A 12 1.37 -22.50 33.34
C ASN A 12 0.36 -21.41 33.75
N GLN A 13 -0.24 -20.68 32.82
CA GLN A 13 -1.33 -19.75 33.11
C GLN A 13 -2.58 -20.50 33.63
N LEU A 14 -2.86 -21.69 33.07
CA LEU A 14 -3.95 -22.53 33.55
C LEU A 14 -3.67 -23.05 34.96
N ARG A 15 -2.44 -23.58 35.20
CA ARG A 15 -1.98 -23.96 36.53
C ARG A 15 -2.04 -22.82 37.54
N GLY A 16 -1.66 -21.62 37.13
CA GLY A 16 -1.69 -20.42 37.96
C GLY A 16 -3.09 -19.95 38.34
N ARG A 17 -4.14 -20.60 37.88
CA ARG A 17 -5.51 -20.37 38.36
C ARG A 17 -5.81 -21.08 39.69
N ALA A 18 -5.02 -22.10 40.05
CA ALA A 18 -5.00 -22.70 41.39
C ALA A 18 -4.01 -21.96 42.28
N GLY A 19 -4.28 -21.85 43.58
CA GLY A 19 -3.38 -21.22 44.54
C GLY A 19 -3.13 -19.74 44.33
N ARG A 20 -4.10 -18.97 43.92
CA ARG A 20 -3.98 -17.52 43.75
C ARG A 20 -3.73 -16.81 45.08
N GLN A 21 -2.88 -15.77 45.05
CA GLN A 21 -2.50 -14.95 46.22
C GLN A 21 -1.78 -15.76 47.32
N GLY A 22 -1.19 -16.93 46.98
CA GLY A 22 -0.49 -17.77 47.93
C GLY A 22 -1.34 -18.81 48.65
N ASP A 23 -2.61 -18.93 48.29
CA ASP A 23 -3.49 -19.97 48.79
C ASP A 23 -3.01 -21.37 48.35
N PRO A 24 -3.19 -22.41 49.15
CA PRO A 24 -2.90 -23.79 48.75
C PRO A 24 -3.72 -24.17 47.50
N GLY A 25 -3.09 -24.76 46.50
CA GLY A 25 -3.79 -25.17 45.30
C GLY A 25 -3.06 -26.28 44.57
N GLU A 26 -3.82 -27.20 43.98
CA GLU A 26 -3.30 -28.28 43.17
C GLU A 26 -3.80 -28.18 41.73
N SER A 27 -2.98 -28.63 40.78
CA SER A 27 -3.35 -28.74 39.39
C SER A 27 -2.86 -30.06 38.79
N LYS A 28 -3.73 -30.74 38.06
CA LYS A 28 -3.40 -31.99 37.38
C LYS A 28 -3.90 -31.94 35.93
N PHE A 29 -3.13 -32.46 34.98
CA PHE A 29 -3.52 -32.64 33.61
C PHE A 29 -3.73 -34.13 33.34
N TYR A 30 -4.85 -34.45 32.72
CA TYR A 30 -5.16 -35.76 32.18
C TYR A 30 -5.08 -35.66 30.66
N ILE A 31 -4.20 -36.45 30.06
CA ILE A 31 -3.89 -36.38 28.63
C ILE A 31 -3.99 -37.77 28.03
N SER A 32 -4.38 -37.84 26.76
CA SER A 32 -4.37 -39.06 25.97
C SER A 32 -3.09 -39.14 25.13
N LEU A 33 -2.63 -40.32 24.85
CA LEU A 33 -1.58 -40.55 23.83
C LEU A 33 -2.07 -40.27 22.42
N GLU A 34 -3.40 -40.16 22.24
CA GLU A 34 -4.06 -39.78 20.96
C GLU A 34 -4.21 -38.29 20.78
N ASP A 35 -3.94 -37.47 21.82
CA ASP A 35 -3.98 -36.03 21.73
C ASP A 35 -3.03 -35.53 20.64
N ASP A 36 -3.39 -34.46 19.91
CA ASP A 36 -2.64 -33.93 18.77
C ASP A 36 -1.18 -33.62 19.10
N LEU A 37 -0.91 -33.13 20.29
CA LEU A 37 0.47 -32.91 20.80
C LEU A 37 1.29 -34.20 20.81
N MET A 38 0.70 -35.29 21.28
CA MET A 38 1.35 -36.57 21.36
C MET A 38 1.43 -37.27 20.00
N ARG A 39 0.40 -37.12 19.17
CA ARG A 39 0.34 -37.70 17.82
C ARG A 39 1.38 -37.09 16.89
N LEU A 40 1.59 -35.76 16.94
CA LEU A 40 2.52 -35.04 16.06
C LEU A 40 3.99 -35.17 16.53
N PHE A 41 4.24 -35.24 17.82
CA PHE A 41 5.57 -35.15 18.39
C PHE A 41 5.88 -36.23 19.44
N GLY A 42 4.90 -37.04 19.81
CA GLY A 42 5.08 -38.22 20.63
C GLY A 42 5.94 -39.25 19.89
N SER A 43 6.95 -39.76 20.53
CA SER A 43 7.78 -40.78 19.93
C SER A 43 6.94 -42.05 19.69
N GLU A 44 6.82 -42.51 18.44
CA GLU A 44 6.22 -43.82 18.11
C GLU A 44 6.79 -44.98 18.99
N ARG A 45 8.04 -44.81 19.43
CA ARG A 45 8.70 -45.73 20.36
C ARG A 45 8.03 -45.76 21.74
N LEU A 46 7.53 -44.60 22.23
CA LEU A 46 6.80 -44.57 23.51
C LEU A 46 5.45 -45.26 23.38
N ILE A 47 4.71 -44.98 22.31
CA ILE A 47 3.42 -45.63 22.02
C ILE A 47 3.63 -47.15 21.89
N SER A 48 4.63 -47.56 21.11
CA SER A 48 4.99 -48.99 20.95
C SER A 48 5.41 -49.66 22.27
N MET A 49 6.16 -48.96 23.10
CA MET A 49 6.58 -49.46 24.42
C MET A 49 5.38 -49.69 25.35
N PHE A 50 4.43 -48.75 25.39
CA PHE A 50 3.22 -48.89 26.21
C PHE A 50 2.29 -50.00 25.70
N ASN A 51 2.15 -50.10 24.38
CA ASN A 51 1.40 -51.21 23.77
C ASN A 51 2.03 -52.58 24.09
N THR A 52 3.35 -52.65 24.16
CA THR A 52 4.09 -53.91 24.51
C THR A 52 3.97 -54.26 25.99
N LEU A 53 3.81 -53.27 26.86
CA LEU A 53 3.61 -53.45 28.28
C LEU A 53 2.22 -53.95 28.66
N GLY A 54 1.27 -54.03 27.69
CA GLY A 54 -0.04 -54.59 27.88
C GLY A 54 -0.90 -53.88 28.91
N ILE A 55 -0.77 -52.56 29.02
CA ILE A 55 -1.52 -51.76 29.98
C ILE A 55 -2.97 -51.70 29.53
N PRO A 56 -3.96 -52.04 30.40
CA PRO A 56 -5.36 -52.04 30.07
C PRO A 56 -5.83 -50.60 29.69
N GLU A 57 -6.77 -50.51 28.75
CA GLU A 57 -7.42 -49.25 28.42
C GLU A 57 -8.09 -48.63 29.66
N GLY A 58 -7.91 -47.33 29.86
CA GLY A 58 -8.50 -46.57 30.96
C GLY A 58 -7.63 -46.55 32.25
N GLN A 59 -6.47 -47.19 32.26
CA GLN A 59 -5.57 -47.11 33.40
C GLN A 59 -4.72 -45.83 33.35
N GLU A 60 -4.71 -45.06 34.43
CA GLU A 60 -3.87 -43.88 34.59
C GLU A 60 -2.38 -44.29 34.70
N ILE A 61 -1.53 -43.66 33.88
CA ILE A 61 -0.11 -43.90 33.82
C ILE A 61 0.63 -42.64 34.28
N GLU A 62 1.25 -42.67 35.43
CA GLU A 62 2.13 -41.63 35.92
C GLU A 62 3.57 -42.05 35.74
N HIS A 63 4.26 -41.52 34.73
CA HIS A 63 5.67 -41.82 34.51
C HIS A 63 6.45 -40.58 34.06
N LYS A 64 7.62 -40.37 34.69
CA LYS A 64 8.48 -39.21 34.42
C LYS A 64 8.90 -39.12 32.94
N ALA A 65 9.02 -40.22 32.24
CA ALA A 65 9.36 -40.27 30.82
C ALA A 65 8.25 -39.63 29.96
N LEU A 66 6.95 -39.80 30.30
CA LEU A 66 5.83 -39.16 29.63
C LEU A 66 5.87 -37.65 29.81
N THR A 67 6.09 -37.17 31.02
CA THR A 67 6.22 -35.75 31.31
C THR A 67 7.33 -35.11 30.48
N ASN A 68 8.50 -35.76 30.42
CA ASN A 68 9.64 -35.30 29.62
C ASN A 68 9.35 -35.32 28.12
N ALA A 69 8.63 -36.34 27.64
CA ALA A 69 8.24 -36.42 26.22
C ALA A 69 7.30 -35.26 25.83
N ILE A 70 6.30 -34.97 26.66
CA ILE A 70 5.37 -33.86 26.46
C ILE A 70 6.11 -32.52 26.46
N GLU A 71 6.99 -32.30 27.45
CA GLU A 71 7.79 -31.07 27.50
C GLU A 71 8.70 -30.90 26.26
N SER A 72 9.27 -32.01 25.78
CA SER A 72 10.09 -32.00 24.57
C SER A 72 9.27 -31.72 23.32
N ALA A 73 8.07 -32.27 23.22
CA ALA A 73 7.13 -32.00 22.17
C ALA A 73 6.73 -30.50 22.15
N GLN A 74 6.33 -29.95 23.30
CA GLN A 74 6.00 -28.52 23.43
C GLN A 74 7.18 -27.61 23.07
N LYS A 75 8.41 -27.94 23.53
CA LYS A 75 9.61 -27.15 23.14
C LYS A 75 9.85 -27.17 21.65
N LYS A 76 9.61 -28.29 20.98
CA LYS A 76 9.79 -28.42 19.54
C LYS A 76 8.77 -27.57 18.76
N ILE A 77 7.50 -27.58 19.17
CA ILE A 77 6.45 -26.73 18.60
C ILE A 77 6.77 -25.26 18.86
N GLU A 78 7.10 -24.89 20.09
CA GLU A 78 7.47 -23.51 20.44
C GLU A 78 8.65 -23.01 19.59
N SER A 79 9.67 -23.85 19.38
CA SER A 79 10.83 -23.53 18.55
C SER A 79 10.45 -23.33 17.09
N ASN A 80 9.61 -24.21 16.55
CA ASN A 80 9.12 -24.09 15.17
C ASN A 80 8.29 -22.81 14.98
N ASN A 81 7.33 -22.56 15.86
CA ASN A 81 6.49 -21.37 15.83
C ASN A 81 7.30 -20.07 16.04
N TYR A 82 8.36 -20.14 16.87
CA TYR A 82 9.30 -19.04 17.00
C TYR A 82 10.04 -18.76 15.69
N GLY A 83 10.53 -19.82 15.02
CA GLY A 83 11.19 -19.68 13.71
C GLY A 83 10.31 -19.04 12.66
N ILE A 84 9.05 -19.48 12.55
CA ILE A 84 8.07 -18.92 11.63
C ILE A 84 7.84 -17.42 11.92
N ARG A 85 7.60 -17.08 13.19
CA ARG A 85 7.39 -15.68 13.58
C ARG A 85 8.63 -14.82 13.36
N LYS A 86 9.82 -15.36 13.64
CA LYS A 86 11.07 -14.64 13.38
C LYS A 86 11.23 -14.33 11.90
N ASN A 87 11.01 -15.31 11.04
CA ASN A 87 11.07 -15.09 9.59
C ASN A 87 10.07 -14.04 9.15
N LEU A 88 8.83 -14.10 9.61
CA LEU A 88 7.80 -13.09 9.29
C LEU A 88 8.24 -11.67 9.67
N LEU A 89 8.79 -11.50 10.87
CA LEU A 89 9.30 -10.21 11.33
C LEU A 89 10.48 -9.69 10.50
N GLU A 90 11.35 -10.58 10.01
CA GLU A 90 12.46 -10.19 9.15
C GLU A 90 11.98 -9.69 7.76
N TYR A 91 10.93 -10.29 7.21
CA TYR A 91 10.27 -9.78 6.00
C TYR A 91 9.58 -8.44 6.25
N ASP A 92 8.80 -8.33 7.33
CA ASP A 92 8.08 -7.10 7.68
C ASP A 92 9.02 -5.93 7.98
N ARG A 93 10.23 -6.23 8.46
CA ARG A 93 11.23 -5.20 8.77
C ARG A 93 11.62 -4.39 7.55
N VAL A 94 11.80 -5.03 6.38
CA VAL A 94 12.16 -4.34 5.14
C VAL A 94 11.08 -3.32 4.77
N MET A 95 9.82 -3.75 4.78
CA MET A 95 8.69 -2.87 4.48
C MET A 95 8.51 -1.76 5.53
N SER A 96 8.83 -2.03 6.80
CA SER A 96 8.75 -1.03 7.86
C SER A 96 9.79 0.08 7.69
N GLU A 97 11.02 -0.27 7.35
CA GLU A 97 12.11 0.68 7.10
C GLU A 97 11.79 1.58 5.88
N GLN A 98 11.30 0.99 4.78
CA GLN A 98 10.88 1.73 3.59
C GLN A 98 9.69 2.66 3.87
N ARG A 99 8.70 2.16 4.64
CA ARG A 99 7.53 2.95 5.05
C ARG A 99 7.92 4.16 5.88
N GLU A 100 8.84 4.01 6.81
CA GLU A 100 9.32 5.10 7.65
C GLU A 100 9.89 6.23 6.79
N ILE A 101 10.75 5.92 5.81
CA ILE A 101 11.33 6.88 4.87
C ILE A 101 10.23 7.64 4.10
N ILE A 102 9.30 6.91 3.48
CA ILE A 102 8.25 7.53 2.66
C ILE A 102 7.30 8.38 3.52
N TYR A 103 6.95 7.92 4.72
CA TYR A 103 6.05 8.66 5.61
C TYR A 103 6.72 9.91 6.17
N GLU A 104 8.02 9.89 6.40
CA GLU A 104 8.79 11.06 6.82
C GLU A 104 8.83 12.12 5.72
N GLU A 105 9.11 11.73 4.48
CA GLU A 105 9.04 12.63 3.33
C GLU A 105 7.62 13.20 3.14
N ARG A 106 6.61 12.36 3.20
CA ARG A 106 5.21 12.77 3.10
C ARG A 106 4.81 13.75 4.20
N LEU A 107 5.26 13.52 5.43
CA LEU A 107 4.98 14.40 6.56
C LEU A 107 5.60 15.78 6.39
N ARG A 108 6.83 15.87 5.86
CA ARG A 108 7.48 17.15 5.55
C ARG A 108 6.65 17.99 4.56
N VAL A 109 6.14 17.34 3.51
CA VAL A 109 5.27 18.00 2.52
C VAL A 109 3.96 18.47 3.16
N LEU A 110 3.33 17.64 4.00
CA LEU A 110 2.07 17.98 4.70
C LEU A 110 2.24 19.11 5.71
N ASN A 111 3.39 19.21 6.36
CA ASN A 111 3.69 20.29 7.32
C ASN A 111 3.92 21.64 6.63
N GLY A 112 3.83 21.70 5.30
CA GLY A 112 3.93 22.94 4.55
C GLY A 112 5.37 23.45 4.34
N GLU A 113 6.38 22.58 4.49
CA GLU A 113 7.74 22.91 4.11
C GLU A 113 7.80 23.30 2.63
N SER A 114 8.63 24.30 2.29
CA SER A 114 8.86 24.66 0.89
C SER A 114 9.54 23.51 0.17
N MET A 115 8.90 22.98 -0.86
CA MET A 115 9.46 21.91 -1.68
C MET A 115 10.35 22.44 -2.81
N ARG A 116 10.50 23.76 -2.95
CA ARG A 116 11.25 24.37 -4.04
C ARG A 116 12.66 23.78 -4.19
N ASP A 117 13.43 23.77 -3.13
CA ASP A 117 14.82 23.28 -3.17
C ASP A 117 14.87 21.76 -3.48
N VAL A 118 13.88 21.01 -3.01
CA VAL A 118 13.73 19.59 -3.32
C VAL A 118 13.45 19.38 -4.80
N ILE A 119 12.53 20.16 -5.39
CA ILE A 119 12.23 20.09 -6.83
C ILE A 119 13.45 20.49 -7.67
N TYR A 120 14.15 21.56 -7.31
CA TYR A 120 15.38 21.97 -8.00
C TYR A 120 16.45 20.87 -7.94
N LYS A 121 16.59 20.21 -6.79
CA LYS A 121 17.48 19.06 -6.66
C LYS A 121 17.03 17.89 -7.53
N MET A 122 15.74 17.57 -7.57
CA MET A 122 15.22 16.53 -8.45
C MET A 122 15.53 16.81 -9.92
N ILE A 123 15.31 18.05 -10.40
CA ILE A 123 15.63 18.47 -11.76
C ILE A 123 17.11 18.30 -12.07
N THR A 124 17.98 18.68 -11.14
CA THR A 124 19.43 18.55 -11.33
C THR A 124 19.89 17.11 -11.32
N ASP A 125 19.40 16.30 -10.39
CA ASP A 125 19.73 14.88 -10.28
C ASP A 125 19.28 14.09 -11.51
N ILE A 126 18.08 14.33 -12.03
CA ILE A 126 17.58 13.71 -13.27
C ILE A 126 18.47 14.08 -14.46
N THR A 127 18.81 15.37 -14.58
CA THR A 127 19.66 15.84 -15.68
C THR A 127 21.05 15.20 -15.64
N GLU A 128 21.65 15.09 -14.45
CA GLU A 128 22.94 14.42 -14.28
C GLU A 128 22.88 12.94 -14.62
N ASN A 129 21.84 12.28 -14.13
CA ASN A 129 21.65 10.85 -14.30
C ASN A 129 21.48 10.48 -15.78
N CYS A 130 20.68 11.24 -16.53
CA CYS A 130 20.52 11.04 -17.98
C CYS A 130 21.86 11.17 -18.72
N VAL A 131 22.69 12.16 -18.35
CA VAL A 131 24.03 12.33 -18.94
C VAL A 131 24.97 11.18 -18.55
N ASP A 132 24.86 10.69 -17.30
CA ASP A 132 25.72 9.59 -16.84
C ASP A 132 25.41 8.27 -17.53
N ILE A 133 24.14 8.03 -17.83
CA ILE A 133 23.70 6.83 -18.55
C ILE A 133 24.18 6.86 -20.02
N CYS A 134 24.02 7.99 -20.70
CA CYS A 134 24.27 8.09 -22.15
C CYS A 134 25.73 8.37 -22.53
N ILE A 135 26.52 8.92 -21.60
CA ILE A 135 27.87 9.42 -21.91
C ILE A 135 28.89 8.84 -20.94
N ASN A 136 29.84 8.07 -21.48
CA ASN A 136 30.98 7.57 -20.72
C ASN A 136 32.00 8.69 -20.44
N ASP A 137 32.70 8.59 -19.31
CA ASP A 137 33.63 9.65 -18.85
C ASP A 137 34.79 9.94 -19.80
N ASP A 138 35.29 8.91 -20.51
CA ASP A 138 36.42 8.96 -21.43
C ASP A 138 36.01 9.06 -22.90
N ALA A 139 34.73 9.22 -23.21
CA ALA A 139 34.22 9.23 -24.58
C ALA A 139 34.43 10.61 -25.25
N ASP A 140 34.90 10.61 -26.50
CA ASP A 140 34.92 11.80 -27.32
C ASP A 140 33.51 12.22 -27.73
N ILE A 141 33.31 13.49 -28.05
CA ILE A 141 31.98 14.04 -28.41
C ILE A 141 31.35 13.33 -29.62
N SER A 142 32.13 12.72 -30.49
CA SER A 142 31.70 11.92 -31.64
C SER A 142 31.01 10.62 -31.22
N ASP A 143 31.34 10.12 -30.04
CA ASP A 143 30.87 8.84 -29.53
C ASP A 143 29.67 9.01 -28.57
N TRP A 144 29.25 10.27 -28.34
CA TRP A 144 28.10 10.57 -27.47
C TRP A 144 26.78 10.28 -28.19
N ASP A 145 25.91 9.50 -27.56
CA ASP A 145 24.57 9.24 -28.11
C ASP A 145 23.59 10.35 -27.71
N PHE A 146 23.53 11.40 -28.55
CA PHE A 146 22.62 12.50 -28.38
C PHE A 146 21.16 12.09 -28.60
N ASN A 147 20.89 11.05 -29.39
CA ASN A 147 19.51 10.58 -29.62
C ASN A 147 18.97 9.89 -28.38
N GLU A 148 19.76 9.03 -27.75
CA GLU A 148 19.39 8.38 -26.52
C GLU A 148 19.19 9.41 -25.41
N LEU A 149 20.11 10.37 -25.25
CA LEU A 149 20.00 11.44 -24.26
C LEU A 149 18.74 12.29 -24.46
N ASN A 150 18.41 12.66 -25.68
CA ASN A 150 17.18 13.40 -25.99
C ASN A 150 15.91 12.57 -25.69
N THR A 151 15.96 11.27 -25.97
CA THR A 151 14.84 10.36 -25.72
C THR A 151 14.56 10.17 -24.24
N LEU A 152 15.58 10.17 -23.41
CA LEU A 152 15.45 10.05 -21.95
C LEU A 152 15.05 11.38 -21.29
N LEU A 153 15.67 12.49 -21.71
CA LEU A 153 15.56 13.76 -21.00
C LEU A 153 14.32 14.57 -21.41
N ILE A 154 14.02 14.69 -22.72
CA ILE A 154 12.98 15.59 -23.22
C ILE A 154 11.56 15.24 -22.74
N PRO A 155 11.15 13.96 -22.60
CA PRO A 155 9.83 13.63 -22.07
C PRO A 155 9.61 14.07 -20.63
N THR A 156 10.68 14.19 -19.85
CA THR A 156 10.63 14.59 -18.44
C THR A 156 10.84 16.08 -18.29
N ILE A 157 11.87 16.63 -18.92
CA ILE A 157 12.22 18.06 -18.93
C ILE A 157 12.18 18.54 -20.38
N PRO A 158 11.22 19.38 -20.81
CA PRO A 158 11.01 19.74 -22.19
C PRO A 158 12.06 20.74 -22.70
N LEU A 159 13.33 20.31 -22.66
CA LEU A 159 14.43 21.07 -23.23
C LEU A 159 14.41 21.01 -24.77
N GLN A 160 15.10 21.96 -25.38
CA GLN A 160 15.33 21.87 -26.83
C GLN A 160 16.25 20.71 -27.14
N PRO A 161 16.02 19.95 -28.24
CA PRO A 161 16.86 18.83 -28.60
C PRO A 161 18.35 19.18 -28.61
N LEU A 162 19.14 18.35 -27.97
CA LEU A 162 20.57 18.52 -27.90
C LEU A 162 21.20 17.97 -29.19
N THR A 163 22.03 18.80 -29.82
CA THR A 163 22.84 18.44 -30.99
C THR A 163 24.31 18.72 -30.71
N PRO A 164 25.25 18.08 -31.42
CA PRO A 164 26.68 18.33 -31.23
C PRO A 164 27.06 19.82 -31.29
N GLU A 165 26.36 20.59 -32.15
CA GLU A 165 26.55 22.02 -32.35
C GLU A 165 26.20 22.90 -31.13
N ARG A 166 25.27 22.41 -30.28
CA ARG A 166 24.82 23.11 -29.06
C ARG A 166 25.76 22.92 -27.87
N VAL A 167 26.65 21.96 -27.93
CA VAL A 167 27.59 21.66 -26.84
C VAL A 167 28.67 22.74 -26.80
N LYS A 168 28.66 23.56 -25.77
CA LYS A 168 29.63 24.66 -25.61
C LYS A 168 31.05 24.19 -25.37
N LYS A 169 31.22 23.11 -24.65
CA LYS A 169 32.54 22.50 -24.34
C LYS A 169 32.42 20.98 -24.39
N PRO A 170 33.29 20.26 -25.10
CA PRO A 170 33.22 18.82 -25.26
C PRO A 170 33.79 18.09 -24.04
N LYS A 171 33.14 18.27 -22.90
CA LYS A 171 33.43 17.60 -21.63
C LYS A 171 32.16 17.26 -20.93
N LYS A 172 32.01 16.03 -20.47
CA LYS A 172 30.82 15.51 -19.75
C LYS A 172 30.37 16.44 -18.62
N ASN A 173 31.26 16.83 -17.74
CA ASN A 173 30.94 17.73 -16.63
C ASN A 173 30.45 19.12 -17.09
N SER A 174 31.00 19.62 -18.20
CA SER A 174 30.55 20.90 -18.76
C SER A 174 29.14 20.78 -19.38
N LEU A 175 28.82 19.65 -20.00
CA LEU A 175 27.51 19.36 -20.53
C LEU A 175 26.49 19.22 -19.39
N LYS A 176 26.83 18.48 -18.32
CA LYS A 176 25.98 18.40 -17.11
C LYS A 176 25.63 19.79 -16.59
N GLN A 177 26.64 20.63 -16.42
CA GLN A 177 26.43 21.98 -15.92
C GLN A 177 25.57 22.82 -16.88
N GLN A 178 25.80 22.73 -18.19
CA GLN A 178 25.00 23.43 -19.19
C GLN A 178 23.52 23.02 -19.14
N LEU A 179 23.26 21.70 -19.14
CA LEU A 179 21.89 21.18 -19.11
C LEU A 179 21.16 21.48 -17.80
N LYS A 180 21.87 21.44 -16.67
CA LYS A 180 21.34 21.88 -15.37
C LYS A 180 20.89 23.33 -15.40
N GLU A 181 21.75 24.23 -15.89
CA GLU A 181 21.41 25.65 -15.98
C GLU A 181 20.23 25.90 -16.91
N GLU A 182 20.17 25.17 -18.03
CA GLU A 182 19.05 25.27 -18.98
C GLU A 182 17.75 24.73 -18.35
N ALA A 183 17.79 23.60 -17.63
CA ALA A 183 16.62 23.00 -16.97
C ALA A 183 16.10 23.87 -15.83
N VAL A 184 17.00 24.41 -15.01
CA VAL A 184 16.65 25.35 -13.93
C VAL A 184 16.00 26.60 -14.47
N LYS A 185 16.58 27.23 -15.50
CA LYS A 185 15.98 28.41 -16.16
C LYS A 185 14.61 28.12 -16.75
N LEU A 186 14.43 26.93 -17.32
CA LEU A 186 13.11 26.52 -17.84
C LEU A 186 12.08 26.40 -16.71
N TYR A 187 12.49 25.89 -15.55
CA TYR A 187 11.60 25.80 -14.41
C TYR A 187 11.30 27.18 -13.78
N GLU A 188 12.30 28.08 -13.70
CA GLU A 188 12.09 29.47 -13.28
C GLU A 188 11.12 30.22 -14.21
N ALA A 189 11.22 29.99 -15.52
CA ALA A 189 10.24 30.51 -16.46
C ALA A 189 8.83 29.95 -16.21
N LYS A 190 8.75 28.66 -15.85
CA LYS A 190 7.49 28.01 -15.47
C LYS A 190 6.92 28.58 -14.16
N GLU A 191 7.77 28.85 -13.16
CA GLU A 191 7.33 29.55 -11.94
C GLU A 191 6.75 30.93 -12.24
N ALA A 192 7.33 31.68 -13.18
CA ALA A 192 6.87 33.00 -13.56
C ALA A 192 5.52 33.02 -14.32
N GLU A 193 5.06 31.88 -14.85
CA GLU A 193 3.73 31.76 -15.46
C GLU A 193 2.59 31.87 -14.43
N PHE A 194 2.90 31.63 -13.14
CA PHE A 194 1.88 31.66 -12.09
C PHE A 194 1.71 33.08 -11.54
N PRO A 195 0.45 33.55 -11.39
CA PRO A 195 0.16 34.90 -10.93
C PRO A 195 0.60 35.15 -9.48
N GLU A 196 0.61 34.10 -8.66
CA GLU A 196 1.03 34.14 -7.27
C GLU A 196 2.13 33.09 -7.00
N PRO A 197 3.24 33.46 -6.36
CA PRO A 197 4.33 32.52 -6.04
C PRO A 197 3.87 31.36 -5.15
N GLU A 198 2.83 31.56 -4.35
CA GLU A 198 2.30 30.53 -3.45
C GLU A 198 1.50 29.46 -4.21
N ALA A 199 0.88 29.82 -5.33
CA ALA A 199 0.09 28.89 -6.13
C ALA A 199 0.95 27.76 -6.72
N ILE A 200 2.16 28.07 -7.18
CA ILE A 200 3.08 27.03 -7.65
C ILE A 200 3.61 26.18 -6.49
N ARG A 201 3.85 26.77 -5.30
CA ARG A 201 4.27 25.99 -4.11
C ARG A 201 3.19 25.01 -3.67
N GLU A 202 1.92 25.41 -3.74
CA GLU A 202 0.80 24.51 -3.48
C GLU A 202 0.72 23.40 -4.53
N LEU A 203 0.91 23.77 -5.81
CA LEU A 203 0.93 22.79 -6.89
C LEU A 203 2.06 21.75 -6.70
N GLU A 204 3.26 22.18 -6.34
CA GLU A 204 4.40 21.30 -6.05
C GLU A 204 4.03 20.29 -4.96
N ARG A 205 3.43 20.75 -3.85
CA ARG A 205 3.00 19.90 -2.75
C ARG A 205 1.95 18.88 -3.20
N VAL A 206 0.91 19.33 -3.89
CA VAL A 206 -0.19 18.47 -4.36
C VAL A 206 0.32 17.42 -5.35
N VAL A 207 1.15 17.80 -6.30
CA VAL A 207 1.71 16.88 -7.29
C VAL A 207 2.61 15.85 -6.61
N LEU A 208 3.52 16.31 -5.75
CA LEU A 208 4.45 15.41 -5.05
C LEU A 208 3.72 14.41 -4.17
N LEU A 209 2.75 14.84 -3.36
CA LEU A 209 1.93 13.96 -2.54
C LEU A 209 1.19 12.92 -3.39
N LYS A 210 0.55 13.36 -4.48
CA LYS A 210 -0.21 12.46 -5.35
C LYS A 210 0.68 11.41 -6.00
N VAL A 211 1.88 11.78 -6.42
CA VAL A 211 2.84 10.85 -7.02
C VAL A 211 3.38 9.88 -5.98
N ILE A 212 3.79 10.39 -4.81
CA ILE A 212 4.25 9.53 -3.69
C ILE A 212 3.17 8.52 -3.33
N ASP A 213 1.94 8.96 -3.08
CA ASP A 213 0.86 8.08 -2.64
C ASP A 213 0.59 6.96 -3.67
N ARG A 214 0.57 7.30 -4.97
CA ARG A 214 0.35 6.31 -6.02
C ARG A 214 1.50 5.30 -6.12
N LYS A 215 2.74 5.80 -6.23
CA LYS A 215 3.92 4.93 -6.38
C LYS A 215 4.15 4.04 -5.16
N TRP A 216 3.87 4.56 -3.97
CA TRP A 216 3.95 3.78 -2.74
C TRP A 216 2.91 2.66 -2.70
N MET A 217 1.67 2.90 -3.17
CA MET A 217 0.66 1.85 -3.25
C MET A 217 1.06 0.76 -4.23
N ASP A 218 1.52 1.14 -5.42
CA ASP A 218 2.02 0.19 -6.42
C ASP A 218 3.19 -0.65 -5.85
N HIS A 219 4.13 0.00 -5.16
CA HIS A 219 5.28 -0.67 -4.53
C HIS A 219 4.89 -1.68 -3.44
N ILE A 220 3.87 -1.38 -2.63
CA ILE A 220 3.37 -2.33 -1.63
C ILE A 220 2.88 -3.61 -2.33
N ASP A 221 2.15 -3.48 -3.43
CA ASP A 221 1.64 -4.62 -4.19
C ASP A 221 2.79 -5.41 -4.83
N ASP A 222 3.79 -4.73 -5.39
CA ASP A 222 4.98 -5.36 -5.99
C ASP A 222 5.81 -6.13 -4.94
N MET A 223 5.99 -5.55 -3.75
CA MET A 223 6.67 -6.21 -2.64
C MET A 223 5.92 -7.44 -2.11
N GLU A 224 4.59 -7.40 -2.11
CA GLU A 224 3.79 -8.57 -1.76
C GLU A 224 3.94 -9.69 -2.81
N GLN A 225 3.97 -9.35 -4.10
CA GLN A 225 4.22 -10.32 -5.18
C GLN A 225 5.63 -10.91 -5.07
N LEU A 226 6.64 -10.07 -4.78
CA LEU A 226 8.01 -10.53 -4.53
C LEU A 226 8.04 -11.52 -3.36
N ARG A 227 7.36 -11.22 -2.27
CA ARG A 227 7.29 -12.09 -1.09
C ARG A 227 6.70 -13.46 -1.40
N GLN A 228 5.66 -13.50 -2.24
CA GLN A 228 5.06 -14.76 -2.66
C GLN A 228 5.96 -15.57 -3.59
N GLY A 229 6.73 -14.89 -4.46
CA GLY A 229 7.60 -15.54 -5.45
C GLY A 229 8.97 -15.96 -4.91
N VAL A 230 9.51 -15.24 -3.93
CA VAL A 230 10.90 -15.44 -3.46
C VAL A 230 11.15 -16.83 -2.84
N GLY A 231 10.12 -17.49 -2.33
CA GLY A 231 10.22 -18.83 -1.78
C GLY A 231 10.76 -19.87 -2.77
N LEU A 232 10.55 -19.67 -4.07
CA LEU A 232 11.05 -20.53 -5.13
C LEU A 232 12.58 -20.47 -5.28
N GLN A 233 13.21 -19.39 -4.83
CA GLN A 233 14.67 -19.23 -4.87
C GLN A 233 15.41 -20.25 -3.98
N ALA A 234 14.72 -20.80 -2.98
CA ALA A 234 15.26 -21.89 -2.15
C ALA A 234 15.67 -23.12 -2.96
N TYR A 235 14.99 -23.41 -4.09
CA TYR A 235 15.37 -24.50 -5.00
C TYR A 235 16.73 -24.24 -5.69
N GLY A 236 17.07 -22.95 -5.88
CA GLY A 236 18.36 -22.51 -6.40
C GLY A 236 19.46 -22.38 -5.34
N GLN A 237 19.26 -22.92 -4.13
CA GLN A 237 20.18 -22.81 -3.00
C GLN A 237 20.48 -21.37 -2.56
N ARG A 238 19.62 -20.41 -2.91
CA ARG A 238 19.70 -19.04 -2.43
C ARG A 238 18.81 -18.88 -1.21
N ASP A 239 19.26 -18.05 -0.26
CA ASP A 239 18.44 -17.71 0.91
C ASP A 239 17.31 -16.76 0.50
N PRO A 240 16.02 -17.18 0.58
CA PRO A 240 14.90 -16.37 0.18
C PRO A 240 14.84 -15.01 0.87
N LEU A 241 15.26 -14.94 2.14
CA LEU A 241 15.25 -13.68 2.89
C LEU A 241 16.29 -12.69 2.36
N VAL A 242 17.47 -13.18 1.98
CA VAL A 242 18.52 -12.33 1.41
C VAL A 242 18.09 -11.81 0.04
N GLU A 243 17.55 -12.68 -0.82
CA GLU A 243 17.04 -12.28 -2.14
C GLU A 243 15.88 -11.27 -2.02
N TYR A 244 14.96 -11.49 -1.07
CA TYR A 244 13.89 -10.53 -0.79
C TYR A 244 14.42 -9.15 -0.38
N LYS A 245 15.43 -9.11 0.50
CA LYS A 245 16.06 -7.85 0.92
C LYS A 245 16.72 -7.15 -0.26
N MET A 246 17.52 -7.86 -1.04
CA MET A 246 18.23 -7.27 -2.19
C MET A 246 17.24 -6.73 -3.23
N SER A 247 16.34 -7.56 -3.72
CA SER A 247 15.34 -7.14 -4.70
C SER A 247 14.42 -6.04 -4.16
N GLY A 248 14.04 -6.12 -2.88
CA GLY A 248 13.21 -5.10 -2.26
C GLY A 248 13.88 -3.74 -2.13
N TYR A 249 15.19 -3.67 -1.93
CA TYR A 249 15.92 -2.40 -1.95
C TYR A 249 16.07 -1.87 -3.38
N GLU A 250 16.36 -2.72 -4.36
CA GLU A 250 16.43 -2.32 -5.77
C GLU A 250 15.10 -1.74 -6.25
N MET A 251 13.99 -2.40 -5.95
CA MET A 251 12.63 -1.93 -6.27
C MET A 251 12.29 -0.61 -5.57
N PHE A 252 12.74 -0.42 -4.34
CA PHE A 252 12.55 0.82 -3.59
C PHE A 252 13.33 1.99 -4.20
N ASP A 253 14.58 1.76 -4.59
CA ASP A 253 15.40 2.76 -5.27
C ASP A 253 14.78 3.14 -6.62
N GLU A 254 14.32 2.17 -7.41
CA GLU A 254 13.61 2.41 -8.66
C GLU A 254 12.31 3.22 -8.43
N MET A 255 11.54 2.86 -7.42
CA MET A 255 10.32 3.60 -7.05
C MET A 255 10.64 5.05 -6.68
N THR A 256 11.66 5.29 -5.88
CA THR A 256 12.06 6.66 -5.46
C THR A 256 12.53 7.48 -6.65
N GLN A 257 13.23 6.87 -7.59
CA GLN A 257 13.61 7.53 -8.84
C GLN A 257 12.40 7.84 -9.70
N ASN A 258 11.48 6.91 -9.86
CA ASN A 258 10.23 7.10 -10.57
C ASN A 258 9.37 8.22 -9.95
N ILE A 259 9.36 8.38 -8.62
CA ILE A 259 8.69 9.50 -7.93
C ILE A 259 9.29 10.84 -8.40
N ARG A 260 10.62 10.94 -8.42
CA ARG A 260 11.32 12.17 -8.83
C ARG A 260 11.02 12.52 -10.28
N GLU A 261 11.18 11.58 -11.19
CA GLU A 261 10.96 11.76 -12.62
C GLU A 261 9.52 12.14 -12.93
N GLU A 262 8.55 11.44 -12.35
CA GLU A 262 7.14 11.71 -12.61
C GLU A 262 6.69 13.05 -12.00
N THR A 263 7.20 13.40 -10.83
CA THR A 263 6.92 14.71 -10.21
C THR A 263 7.43 15.84 -11.10
N VAL A 264 8.68 15.78 -11.54
CA VAL A 264 9.28 16.80 -12.42
C VAL A 264 8.54 16.84 -13.76
N ARG A 265 8.25 15.69 -14.36
CA ARG A 265 7.50 15.62 -15.61
C ARG A 265 6.14 16.30 -15.50
N LEU A 266 5.38 16.00 -14.45
CA LEU A 266 4.07 16.61 -14.24
C LEU A 266 4.17 18.12 -14.06
N LEU A 267 5.11 18.60 -13.25
CA LEU A 267 5.29 20.03 -12.99
C LEU A 267 5.62 20.83 -14.26
N PHE A 268 6.43 20.28 -15.15
CA PHE A 268 6.73 20.95 -16.43
C PHE A 268 5.54 20.93 -17.41
N HIS A 269 4.73 19.88 -17.42
CA HIS A 269 3.66 19.69 -18.42
C HIS A 269 2.29 20.20 -17.99
N ILE A 270 2.08 20.53 -16.71
CA ILE A 270 0.83 21.14 -16.24
C ILE A 270 0.65 22.52 -16.88
N LYS A 271 -0.51 22.75 -17.49
CA LYS A 271 -0.92 24.04 -18.02
C LYS A 271 -1.98 24.66 -17.13
N ILE A 272 -1.87 25.95 -16.89
CA ILE A 272 -2.87 26.70 -16.16
C ILE A 272 -4.04 26.95 -17.12
N GLU A 273 -5.17 26.32 -16.90
CA GLU A 273 -6.40 26.71 -17.54
C GLU A 273 -6.94 27.94 -16.80
N GLN A 274 -6.78 29.13 -17.38
CA GLN A 274 -7.55 30.28 -16.95
C GLN A 274 -9.02 29.96 -17.21
N LYS A 275 -9.84 29.86 -16.18
CA LYS A 275 -11.28 29.88 -16.30
C LYS A 275 -11.63 31.20 -16.99
N VAL A 276 -11.85 31.15 -18.28
CA VAL A 276 -12.50 32.24 -18.98
C VAL A 276 -13.90 32.30 -18.38
N GLU A 277 -14.13 33.26 -17.47
CA GLU A 277 -15.49 33.60 -17.07
C GLU A 277 -16.21 33.98 -18.35
N ARG A 278 -17.13 33.13 -18.78
CA ARG A 278 -18.02 33.47 -19.89
C ARG A 278 -18.86 34.64 -19.42
N GLU A 279 -18.49 35.83 -19.84
CA GLU A 279 -19.41 37.00 -19.75
C GLU A 279 -20.72 36.57 -20.40
N GLN A 280 -21.82 36.66 -19.66
CA GLN A 280 -23.14 36.44 -20.20
C GLN A 280 -23.42 37.52 -21.27
N GLN A 281 -23.13 37.20 -22.54
CA GLN A 281 -23.39 38.08 -23.67
C GLN A 281 -24.88 38.27 -23.96
N ALA A 282 -25.76 37.55 -23.30
CA ALA A 282 -27.19 37.70 -23.41
C ALA A 282 -27.82 38.00 -22.05
N LYS A 283 -28.22 39.22 -21.83
CA LYS A 283 -29.21 39.54 -20.78
C LYS A 283 -30.54 38.91 -21.19
N ILE A 284 -31.05 38.00 -20.39
CA ILE A 284 -32.40 37.45 -20.57
C ILE A 284 -33.38 38.59 -20.34
N THR A 285 -33.86 39.18 -21.43
CA THR A 285 -34.79 40.32 -21.42
C THR A 285 -36.25 39.96 -21.26
N GLY A 286 -36.57 38.66 -21.12
CA GLY A 286 -37.90 38.17 -20.83
C GLY A 286 -37.95 36.63 -20.92
N THR A 287 -38.66 35.99 -20.02
CA THR A 287 -39.11 34.61 -20.17
C THR A 287 -40.54 34.67 -20.69
N ASN A 288 -40.85 33.89 -21.75
CA ASN A 288 -42.22 33.64 -22.22
C ASN A 288 -43.06 32.83 -21.21
N LYS A 289 -42.91 33.11 -19.92
CA LYS A 289 -43.80 32.60 -18.90
C LYS A 289 -44.92 33.58 -18.69
N ASP A 290 -46.08 33.18 -19.16
CA ASP A 290 -47.33 33.84 -18.87
C ASP A 290 -47.52 33.94 -17.35
N ASP A 291 -47.48 35.14 -16.79
CA ASP A 291 -47.61 35.41 -15.35
C ASP A 291 -49.03 35.13 -14.81
N SER A 292 -49.94 34.62 -15.66
CA SER A 292 -51.33 34.28 -15.33
C SER A 292 -51.49 32.87 -14.74
N LEU A 293 -50.43 32.06 -14.67
CA LEU A 293 -50.53 30.71 -14.06
C LEU A 293 -50.24 30.73 -12.57
N PRO A 294 -51.07 30.11 -11.72
CA PRO A 294 -50.93 30.15 -10.29
C PRO A 294 -49.59 29.47 -9.86
N LYS A 295 -48.78 30.23 -9.12
CA LYS A 295 -47.50 29.76 -8.54
C LYS A 295 -47.72 28.88 -7.32
N GLY A 296 -48.09 27.60 -7.55
CA GLY A 296 -48.25 26.61 -6.47
C GLY A 296 -48.28 25.19 -6.99
N PRO A 297 -47.92 24.22 -6.18
CA PRO A 297 -48.07 22.82 -6.58
C PRO A 297 -49.56 22.52 -6.82
N VAL A 298 -49.91 22.04 -8.02
CA VAL A 298 -51.28 21.64 -8.36
C VAL A 298 -51.67 20.51 -7.43
N LYS A 299 -52.61 20.79 -6.49
CA LYS A 299 -53.22 19.76 -5.69
C LYS A 299 -54.18 18.96 -6.58
N ARG A 300 -54.00 17.66 -6.67
CA ARG A 300 -54.98 16.79 -7.35
C ARG A 300 -56.32 16.88 -6.62
N GLU A 301 -57.35 17.17 -7.32
CA GLU A 301 -58.73 17.26 -6.79
C GLU A 301 -59.29 15.93 -6.28
N ASN A 302 -58.75 14.83 -6.73
CA ASN A 302 -59.16 13.50 -6.24
C ASN A 302 -58.00 12.82 -5.50
N ALA A 303 -58.26 12.37 -4.27
CA ALA A 303 -57.33 11.57 -3.48
C ALA A 303 -57.04 10.25 -4.20
N LYS A 304 -55.77 9.88 -4.28
CA LYS A 304 -55.34 8.62 -4.87
C LYS A 304 -55.79 7.47 -3.95
N VAL A 305 -56.76 6.63 -4.43
CA VAL A 305 -57.25 5.48 -3.68
C VAL A 305 -56.27 4.33 -3.87
N TYR A 306 -55.79 3.76 -2.78
CA TYR A 306 -54.88 2.62 -2.79
C TYR A 306 -55.65 1.30 -2.78
N PRO A 307 -55.06 0.16 -3.22
CA PRO A 307 -55.75 -1.13 -3.34
C PRO A 307 -56.38 -1.65 -2.04
N ASN A 308 -55.88 -1.26 -0.90
CA ASN A 308 -56.38 -1.70 0.41
C ASN A 308 -57.32 -0.70 1.11
N ASP A 309 -57.53 0.48 0.52
CA ASP A 309 -58.44 1.51 1.07
C ASP A 309 -59.90 1.10 0.92
N PRO A 310 -60.82 1.61 1.76
CA PRO A 310 -62.24 1.42 1.58
C PRO A 310 -62.69 1.96 0.22
N CYS A 311 -63.52 1.21 -0.48
CA CYS A 311 -63.95 1.56 -1.82
C CYS A 311 -64.84 2.83 -1.79
N PRO A 312 -64.54 3.87 -2.60
CA PRO A 312 -65.33 5.12 -2.62
C PRO A 312 -66.79 4.92 -3.08
N CYS A 313 -67.15 3.75 -3.62
CA CYS A 313 -68.53 3.46 -3.97
C CYS A 313 -69.44 3.16 -2.76
N GLY A 314 -68.94 3.15 -1.52
CA GLY A 314 -69.75 2.93 -0.31
C GLY A 314 -70.03 1.46 0.00
N SER A 315 -69.46 0.49 -0.74
CA SER A 315 -69.75 -0.96 -0.57
C SER A 315 -69.15 -1.61 0.67
N GLY A 316 -68.37 -0.89 1.47
CA GLY A 316 -67.67 -1.42 2.66
C GLY A 316 -66.52 -2.41 2.35
N LYS A 317 -66.23 -2.71 1.08
CA LYS A 317 -65.17 -3.61 0.64
C LYS A 317 -63.89 -2.82 0.29
N LYS A 318 -62.72 -3.48 0.40
CA LYS A 318 -61.46 -2.87 -0.06
C LYS A 318 -61.51 -2.60 -1.57
N TYR A 319 -60.89 -1.48 -2.03
CA TYR A 319 -60.91 -1.04 -3.43
C TYR A 319 -60.51 -2.15 -4.41
N LYS A 320 -59.47 -2.93 -4.14
CA LYS A 320 -59.02 -4.06 -4.97
C LYS A 320 -60.06 -5.19 -5.13
N ASN A 321 -61.02 -5.31 -4.18
CA ASN A 321 -62.05 -6.35 -4.19
C ASN A 321 -63.41 -5.81 -4.65
N CYS A 322 -63.48 -4.56 -5.09
CA CYS A 322 -64.69 -3.88 -5.58
C CYS A 322 -64.44 -3.21 -6.92
N CYS A 323 -64.43 -1.89 -6.97
CA CYS A 323 -64.28 -1.12 -8.22
C CYS A 323 -62.87 -1.23 -8.84
N GLY A 324 -61.84 -1.50 -8.03
CA GLY A 324 -60.46 -1.73 -8.50
C GLY A 324 -60.20 -3.14 -9.09
N ARG A 325 -61.22 -4.00 -9.15
CA ARG A 325 -61.11 -5.38 -9.72
C ARG A 325 -61.22 -5.40 -11.25
N LYS A 326 -61.68 -4.28 -11.85
CA LYS A 326 -61.90 -4.14 -13.29
C LYS A 326 -60.97 -3.13 -13.94
N ALA A 327 -59.96 -2.61 -13.22
CA ALA A 327 -58.94 -1.70 -13.74
C ALA A 327 -57.64 -2.45 -14.05
#